data_02d710cecb62e542f2f6f65563bb00e8
#
_entry.id   02d710cecb62e542f2f6f65563bb00e8
#
_cell.length_a   1.000
_cell.length_b   1.000
_cell.length_c   1.000
_cell.angle_alpha   90.00
_cell.angle_beta   90.00
_cell.angle_gamma   90.00
#
_symmetry.space_group_name_H-M   'P 1'
#
loop_
_entity.id
_entity.type
_entity.pdbx_description
1 polymer ?
#
loop_
_entity_poly.entity_id
_entity_poly.type
_entity_poly.pdbx_seq_one_letter_code
_entity_poly.pdbx_strand_id
1 'polypeptide(L)'
;LALSTHAMGASINERQDNQQARIKQGIISGEITNKEGIKLTRQQIKTQRKEARFKADGNFTKKERAIVQRDLTKNSASIYKQKHDKQTRF
;
A
#
# COMPACT_ATOMS: atom_id res chain seq x y z
N LEU A 1 -24.82 -4.53 -5.84
CA LEU A 1 -25.02 -4.83 -4.46
C LEU A 1 -23.76 -4.54 -3.66
N ALA A 2 -23.75 -5.02 -2.46
CA ALA A 2 -22.62 -4.81 -1.58
C ALA A 2 -21.33 -5.32 -2.22
N LEU A 3 -21.43 -6.35 -2.98
CA LEU A 3 -20.30 -6.92 -3.65
C LEU A 3 -19.66 -5.98 -4.64
N SER A 4 -20.50 -5.33 -5.44
CA SER A 4 -20.00 -4.37 -6.41
C SER A 4 -19.36 -3.20 -5.74
N THR A 5 -19.91 -2.75 -4.64
CA THR A 5 -19.33 -1.67 -3.87
C THR A 5 -17.97 -2.07 -3.33
N HIS A 6 -17.85 -3.28 -2.86
CA HIS A 6 -16.58 -3.76 -2.38
C HIS A 6 -15.55 -3.88 -3.49
N ALA A 7 -15.96 -4.36 -4.65
CA ALA A 7 -15.07 -4.49 -5.76
C ALA A 7 -14.50 -3.16 -6.18
N MET A 8 -15.29 -2.11 -6.12
CA MET A 8 -14.82 -0.80 -6.43
C MET A 8 -14.04 -0.22 -5.32
N GLY A 9 -14.45 -0.61 -4.14
CA GLY A 9 -13.98 0.13 -3.09
C GLY A 9 -13.01 -0.59 -2.30
N ALA A 10 -12.40 -1.66 -2.78
CA ALA A 10 -11.32 -2.06 -1.97
C ALA A 10 -10.84 -0.78 -1.43
N SER A 11 -11.35 -0.44 -0.30
CA SER A 11 -11.21 0.90 0.20
C SER A 11 -9.75 1.18 0.37
N ILE A 12 -9.41 2.44 0.40
CA ILE A 12 -8.05 2.86 0.66
C ILE A 12 -7.55 2.20 1.93
N ASN A 13 -8.38 2.17 2.97
CA ASN A 13 -7.99 1.56 4.24
C ASN A 13 -7.74 0.06 4.11
N GLU A 14 -8.59 -0.63 3.40
CA GLU A 14 -8.40 -2.06 3.17
C GLU A 14 -7.12 -2.35 2.41
N ARG A 15 -6.84 -1.55 1.41
CA ARG A 15 -5.62 -1.73 0.64
C ARG A 15 -4.39 -1.45 1.49
N GLN A 16 -4.44 -0.44 2.33
CA GLN A 16 -3.33 -0.13 3.23
C GLN A 16 -3.11 -1.26 4.23
N ASP A 17 -4.18 -1.79 4.80
CA ASP A 17 -4.08 -2.90 5.74
C ASP A 17 -3.50 -4.13 5.07
N ASN A 18 -3.96 -4.45 3.88
CA ASN A 18 -3.46 -5.58 3.13
C ASN A 18 -1.98 -5.42 2.79
N GLN A 19 -1.58 -4.24 2.43
CA GLN A 19 -0.19 -3.98 2.09
C GLN A 19 0.71 -4.10 3.30
N GLN A 20 0.27 -3.58 4.44
CA GLN A 20 1.02 -3.72 5.68
C GLN A 20 1.17 -5.19 6.07
N ALA A 21 0.10 -5.96 5.93
CA ALA A 21 0.13 -7.38 6.23
C ALA A 21 1.10 -8.12 5.29
N ARG A 22 1.11 -7.76 4.03
CA ARG A 22 2.01 -8.37 3.05
C ARG A 22 3.47 -8.06 3.37
N ILE A 23 3.76 -6.84 3.76
CA ILE A 23 5.12 -6.46 4.15
C ILE A 23 5.56 -7.27 5.37
N LYS A 24 4.71 -7.31 6.37
CA LYS A 24 5.00 -8.05 7.60
C LYS A 24 5.25 -9.52 7.31
N GLN A 25 4.38 -10.12 6.53
CA GLN A 25 4.52 -11.50 6.17
C GLN A 25 5.80 -11.76 5.36
N GLY A 26 6.13 -10.85 4.47
CA GLY A 26 7.36 -10.96 3.69
C GLY A 26 8.61 -10.92 4.55
N ILE A 27 8.61 -10.09 5.58
CA ILE A 27 9.72 -10.03 6.53
C ILE A 27 9.81 -11.33 7.32
N ILE A 28 8.69 -11.80 7.82
CA ILE A 28 8.65 -13.03 8.61
C ILE A 28 9.12 -14.23 7.78
N SER A 29 8.68 -14.32 6.54
CA SER A 29 9.05 -15.43 5.68
C SER A 29 10.47 -15.33 5.11
N GLY A 30 11.11 -14.19 5.28
CA GLY A 30 12.44 -13.96 4.72
C GLY A 30 12.44 -13.51 3.28
N GLU A 31 11.28 -13.30 2.68
CA GLU A 31 11.20 -12.82 1.31
C GLU A 31 11.54 -11.34 1.20
N ILE A 32 11.34 -10.61 2.29
CA ILE A 32 11.65 -9.18 2.37
C ILE A 32 12.68 -8.99 3.46
N THR A 33 13.80 -8.36 3.16
CA THR A 33 14.80 -8.05 4.17
C THR A 33 14.29 -6.94 5.07
N ASN A 34 14.88 -6.80 6.24
CA ASN A 34 14.52 -5.71 7.15
C ASN A 34 14.71 -4.36 6.48
N LYS A 35 15.78 -4.21 5.74
CA LYS A 35 16.07 -2.96 5.03
C LYS A 35 14.99 -2.63 4.00
N GLU A 36 14.60 -3.64 3.23
CA GLU A 36 13.54 -3.48 2.24
C GLU A 36 12.20 -3.18 2.92
N GLY A 37 11.95 -3.86 4.05
CA GLY A 37 10.73 -3.63 4.82
C GLY A 37 10.62 -2.20 5.33
N ILE A 38 11.72 -1.63 5.78
CA ILE A 38 11.75 -0.24 6.22
C ILE A 38 11.41 0.69 5.05
N LYS A 39 11.98 0.43 3.89
CA LYS A 39 11.73 1.23 2.71
C LYS A 39 10.26 1.17 2.29
N LEU A 40 9.70 -0.03 2.27
CA LEU A 40 8.30 -0.24 1.92
C LEU A 40 7.37 0.43 2.93
N THR A 41 7.70 0.35 4.21
CA THR A 41 6.92 0.99 5.27
C THR A 41 6.94 2.51 5.12
N ARG A 42 8.07 3.08 4.73
CA ARG A 42 8.15 4.51 4.48
C ARG A 42 7.24 4.94 3.34
N GLN A 43 7.14 4.12 2.30
CA GLN A 43 6.22 4.39 1.20
C GLN A 43 4.77 4.37 1.68
N GLN A 44 4.43 3.44 2.57
CA GLN A 44 3.11 3.36 3.16
C GLN A 44 2.79 4.62 3.96
N ILE A 45 3.72 5.05 4.79
CA ILE A 45 3.54 6.24 5.62
C ILE A 45 3.37 7.48 4.74
N LYS A 46 4.16 7.59 3.69
CA LYS A 46 4.07 8.72 2.77
C LYS A 46 2.68 8.80 2.13
N THR A 47 2.14 7.67 1.73
CA THR A 47 0.79 7.62 1.16
C THR A 47 -0.25 7.99 2.19
N GLN A 48 -0.11 7.50 3.43
CA GLN A 48 -1.03 7.84 4.52
C GLN A 48 -1.02 9.33 4.83
N ARG A 49 0.13 9.94 4.82
CA ARG A 49 0.25 11.39 5.04
C ARG A 49 -0.39 12.19 3.94
N LYS A 50 -0.23 11.74 2.71
CA LYS A 50 -0.87 12.39 1.57
C LYS A 50 -2.39 12.31 1.69
N GLU A 51 -2.89 11.15 2.04
CA GLU A 51 -4.32 10.96 2.26
C GLU A 51 -4.83 11.88 3.37
N ALA A 52 -4.10 11.97 4.47
CA ALA A 52 -4.48 12.82 5.58
C ALA A 52 -4.54 14.30 5.17
N ARG A 53 -3.58 14.74 4.37
CA ARG A 53 -3.61 16.12 3.88
C ARG A 53 -4.79 16.39 2.98
N PHE A 54 -5.12 15.44 2.11
CA PHE A 54 -6.28 15.59 1.24
C PHE A 54 -7.59 15.66 2.02
N LYS A 55 -7.65 14.96 3.13
CA LYS A 55 -8.85 14.94 3.97
C LYS A 55 -8.95 16.13 4.92
N ALA A 56 -7.88 16.85 5.10
CA ALA A 56 -7.80 17.91 6.11
C ALA A 56 -8.81 19.04 5.89
N ASP A 57 -9.18 19.29 4.65
CA ASP A 57 -10.17 20.33 4.34
C ASP A 57 -11.61 19.83 4.41
N GLY A 58 -11.81 18.58 4.78
CA GLY A 58 -13.14 17.98 4.91
C GLY A 58 -13.74 17.53 3.59
N ASN A 59 -12.99 17.59 2.49
CA ASN A 59 -13.53 17.24 1.19
C ASN A 59 -12.52 16.37 0.41
N PHE A 60 -12.63 15.07 0.59
CA PHE A 60 -11.76 14.13 -0.09
C PHE A 60 -12.35 13.83 -1.47
N THR A 61 -11.87 14.54 -2.47
CA THR A 61 -12.45 14.53 -3.83
C THR A 61 -12.14 13.23 -4.56
N LYS A 62 -12.88 12.99 -5.63
CA LYS A 62 -12.63 11.87 -6.52
C LYS A 62 -11.22 11.89 -7.09
N LYS A 63 -10.75 13.06 -7.46
CA LYS A 63 -9.41 13.23 -8.01
C LYS A 63 -8.35 12.85 -6.97
N GLU A 64 -8.56 13.32 -5.75
CA GLU A 64 -7.64 13.00 -4.65
C GLU A 64 -7.64 11.52 -4.33
N ARG A 65 -8.81 10.90 -4.36
CA ARG A 65 -8.91 9.44 -4.17
C ARG A 65 -8.17 8.70 -5.24
N ALA A 66 -8.29 9.14 -6.48
CA ALA A 66 -7.59 8.52 -7.60
C ALA A 66 -6.07 8.61 -7.41
N ILE A 67 -5.59 9.73 -6.90
CA ILE A 67 -4.17 9.91 -6.64
C ILE A 67 -3.69 8.92 -5.57
N VAL A 68 -4.43 8.80 -4.48
CA VAL A 68 -4.08 7.87 -3.41
C VAL A 68 -4.14 6.43 -3.91
N GLN A 69 -5.17 6.08 -4.68
CA GLN A 69 -5.29 4.73 -5.23
C GLN A 69 -4.13 4.41 -6.17
N ARG A 70 -3.69 5.37 -6.95
CA ARG A 70 -2.53 5.19 -7.82
C ARG A 70 -1.27 4.94 -6.99
N ASP A 71 -1.10 5.68 -5.91
CA ASP A 71 0.06 5.49 -5.04
C ASP A 71 0.02 4.11 -4.39
N LEU A 72 -1.16 3.67 -3.97
CA LEU A 72 -1.32 2.33 -3.41
C LEU A 72 -0.99 1.25 -4.45
N THR A 73 -1.37 1.46 -5.69
CA THR A 73 -1.01 0.53 -6.76
C THR A 73 0.50 0.45 -6.94
N LYS A 74 1.17 1.59 -6.90
CA LYS A 74 2.63 1.60 -6.97
C LYS A 74 3.26 0.90 -5.78
N ASN A 75 2.71 1.15 -4.59
CA ASN A 75 3.21 0.50 -3.38
C ASN A 75 3.02 -1.02 -3.45
N SER A 76 1.87 -1.45 -3.97
CA SER A 76 1.60 -2.87 -4.14
C SER A 76 2.60 -3.51 -5.08
N ALA A 77 2.90 -2.85 -6.19
CA ALA A 77 3.90 -3.35 -7.13
C ALA A 77 5.29 -3.44 -6.50
N SER A 78 5.64 -2.47 -5.67
CA SER A 78 6.92 -2.49 -4.96
C SER A 78 7.02 -3.67 -3.99
N ILE A 79 5.94 -3.94 -3.26
CA ILE A 79 5.90 -5.08 -2.34
C ILE A 79 6.06 -6.38 -3.12
N TYR A 80 5.31 -6.51 -4.20
CA TYR A 80 5.37 -7.71 -5.03
C TYR A 80 6.80 -7.93 -5.54
N LYS A 81 7.41 -6.88 -6.04
CA LYS A 81 8.76 -6.94 -6.58
C LYS A 81 9.76 -7.43 -5.53
N GLN A 82 9.69 -6.87 -4.33
CA GLN A 82 10.61 -7.25 -3.28
C GLN A 82 10.42 -8.71 -2.85
N LYS A 83 9.17 -9.14 -2.77
CA LYS A 83 8.88 -10.52 -2.37
C LYS A 83 9.32 -11.54 -3.42
N HIS A 84 9.40 -11.14 -4.67
CA HIS A 84 9.69 -12.04 -5.78
C HIS A 84 11.07 -11.82 -6.40
N ASP A 85 11.87 -10.95 -5.80
CA ASP A 85 13.23 -10.69 -6.27
C ASP A 85 14.19 -11.67 -5.61
N LYS A 86 14.31 -12.81 -6.21
CA LYS A 86 15.08 -13.90 -5.62
C LYS A 86 16.59 -13.73 -5.74
N GLN A 87 17.03 -12.91 -6.65
CA GLN A 87 18.46 -12.70 -6.82
C GLN A 87 19.08 -12.05 -5.60
N THR A 88 18.32 -11.25 -4.92
CA THR A 88 18.83 -10.57 -3.75
C THR A 88 18.89 -11.47 -2.53
N ARG A 89 18.23 -12.60 -2.57
CA ARG A 89 18.14 -13.50 -1.43
C ARG A 89 19.22 -14.56 -1.45
N PHE A 90 19.68 -14.89 -2.60
CA PHE A 90 20.58 -15.98 -2.78
C PHE A 90 21.75 -15.60 -3.66
#